data_eb9f2df9c35c299363627b4e06407229
#
_entry.id   eb9f2df9c35c299363627b4e06407229
#
_cell.length_a   1.000
_cell.length_b   1.000
_cell.length_c   1.000
_cell.angle_alpha   90.00
_cell.angle_beta   90.00
_cell.angle_gamma   90.00
#
_symmetry.space_group_name_H-M   'P 1'
#
loop_
_entity.id
_entity.type
_entity.pdbx_description
1 polymer ?
#
loop_
_entity_poly.entity_id
_entity_poly.type
_entity_poly.pdbx_seq_one_letter_code
_entity_poly.pdbx_strand_id
1 'polypeptide(L)'
;MWFHPLTLCRWHATMVFMTKADLRKSIDSYQAKHNVFRIVEVPKMQYLMVDGHGDPNTSQEFKNAILALYPVAYKLKFMSKQDLGRDYTVMPLEGLWWAEDMSSFTAARDKSQWDFTAMIMQPDWITREMYEAACGRAMQKNPALDLGKLRLEALDEGLCVQTLHVGSFDNEAGVLKQMHEEFIPANGLELAKKHHEVYFSDFRKVAPEKLKTLLRQPVVRAS
;
A
#
# COMPACT_ATOMS: atom_id res chain seq x y z
N MET A 1 14.14 70.64 14.20
CA MET A 1 13.34 69.78 13.36
C MET A 1 14.25 68.66 12.85
N TRP A 2 14.16 67.45 13.46
CA TRP A 2 14.94 66.31 13.05
C TRP A 2 13.97 65.25 12.53
N PHE A 3 14.05 64.93 11.24
CA PHE A 3 13.29 63.82 10.60
C PHE A 3 14.06 62.54 10.77
N HIS A 4 13.47 61.55 11.44
CA HIS A 4 13.95 60.17 11.45
C HIS A 4 13.34 59.42 10.24
N PRO A 5 14.13 58.71 9.44
CA PRO A 5 13.58 57.84 8.40
C PRO A 5 13.10 56.52 9.01
N LEU A 6 11.84 56.19 8.77
CA LEU A 6 11.24 54.87 9.06
C LEU A 6 11.85 53.81 8.13
N THR A 7 12.64 52.91 8.72
CA THR A 7 13.20 51.76 8.00
C THR A 7 12.09 50.72 7.81
N LEU A 8 11.59 50.61 6.59
CA LEU A 8 10.67 49.55 6.19
C LEU A 8 11.40 48.20 6.19
N CYS A 9 11.15 47.38 7.19
CA CYS A 9 11.60 46.00 7.25
C CYS A 9 10.85 45.21 6.17
N ARG A 10 11.48 44.94 5.03
CA ARG A 10 10.98 44.10 3.96
C ARG A 10 11.05 42.63 4.41
N TRP A 11 9.93 42.05 4.83
CA TRP A 11 9.80 40.61 5.02
C TRP A 11 9.89 39.92 3.67
N HIS A 12 11.02 39.30 3.38
CA HIS A 12 11.13 38.36 2.26
C HIS A 12 10.48 37.06 2.71
N ALA A 13 9.23 36.84 2.34
CA ALA A 13 8.63 35.54 2.44
C ALA A 13 9.32 34.63 1.43
N THR A 14 10.27 33.83 1.89
CA THR A 14 10.86 32.75 1.09
C THR A 14 9.77 31.73 0.80
N MET A 15 9.29 31.73 -0.42
CA MET A 15 8.32 30.75 -0.91
C MET A 15 9.03 29.40 -0.94
N VAL A 16 8.90 28.60 0.13
CA VAL A 16 9.38 27.22 0.14
C VAL A 16 8.47 26.43 -0.79
N PHE A 17 8.95 26.13 -1.98
CA PHE A 17 8.28 25.20 -2.88
C PHE A 17 8.31 23.80 -2.22
N MET A 18 7.19 23.41 -1.64
CA MET A 18 7.03 22.07 -1.09
C MET A 18 6.97 21.07 -2.23
N THR A 19 8.05 20.32 -2.43
CA THR A 19 8.07 19.22 -3.38
C THR A 19 7.22 18.08 -2.85
N LYS A 20 6.28 17.60 -3.67
CA LYS A 20 5.44 16.46 -3.35
C LYS A 20 6.27 15.18 -3.33
N ALA A 21 6.38 14.52 -2.19
CA ALA A 21 7.09 13.24 -2.06
C ALA A 21 6.34 12.10 -2.76
N ASP A 22 7.02 11.35 -3.60
CA ASP A 22 6.54 10.05 -4.12
C ASP A 22 7.31 8.92 -3.45
N LEU A 23 6.76 8.40 -2.35
CA LEU A 23 7.40 7.38 -1.53
C LEU A 23 7.64 6.07 -2.28
N ARG A 24 6.87 5.77 -3.32
CA ARG A 24 7.13 4.61 -4.19
C ARG A 24 8.51 4.66 -4.83
N LYS A 25 9.03 5.88 -5.09
CA LYS A 25 10.34 6.06 -5.72
C LYS A 25 11.49 6.04 -4.73
N SER A 26 11.25 6.40 -3.48
CA SER A 26 12.28 6.51 -2.44
C SER A 26 12.42 5.24 -1.59
N ILE A 27 11.39 4.42 -1.49
CA ILE A 27 11.42 3.17 -0.72
C ILE A 27 11.81 2.02 -1.64
N ASP A 28 12.94 1.37 -1.36
CA ASP A 28 13.52 0.30 -2.19
C ASP A 28 12.56 -0.89 -2.38
N SER A 29 11.79 -1.26 -1.36
CA SER A 29 10.83 -2.36 -1.42
C SER A 29 9.65 -2.13 -2.38
N TYR A 30 9.44 -0.91 -2.87
CA TYR A 30 8.49 -0.62 -3.97
C TYR A 30 9.14 -0.66 -5.36
N GLN A 31 10.43 -0.99 -5.45
CA GLN A 31 11.11 -1.10 -6.74
C GLN A 31 11.19 -2.57 -7.17
N ALA A 32 10.72 -2.87 -8.37
CA ALA A 32 10.82 -4.20 -8.95
C ALA A 32 10.92 -4.12 -10.47
N LYS A 33 11.57 -5.12 -11.09
CA LYS A 33 11.66 -5.27 -12.54
C LYS A 33 10.82 -6.45 -13.00
N HIS A 34 10.23 -6.34 -14.19
CA HIS A 34 9.38 -7.37 -14.75
C HIS A 34 10.12 -8.71 -14.89
N ASN A 35 9.55 -9.75 -14.30
CA ASN A 35 10.09 -11.13 -14.29
C ASN A 35 11.51 -11.26 -13.73
N VAL A 36 11.97 -10.31 -12.90
CA VAL A 36 13.25 -10.41 -12.19
C VAL A 36 12.95 -10.58 -10.70
N PHE A 37 13.23 -11.76 -10.18
CA PHE A 37 13.12 -12.00 -8.75
C PHE A 37 14.29 -11.37 -8.00
N ARG A 38 13.99 -10.77 -6.84
CA ARG A 38 15.01 -10.22 -5.94
C ARG A 38 14.64 -10.50 -4.49
N ILE A 39 15.67 -10.74 -3.69
CA ILE A 39 15.56 -10.77 -2.24
C ILE A 39 15.68 -9.33 -1.75
N VAL A 40 14.78 -8.92 -0.84
CA VAL A 40 14.74 -7.56 -0.29
C VAL A 40 14.37 -7.58 1.18
N GLU A 41 14.98 -6.72 1.96
CA GLU A 41 14.54 -6.44 3.34
C GLU A 41 13.47 -5.35 3.29
N VAL A 42 12.26 -5.69 3.73
CA VAL A 42 11.12 -4.75 3.78
C VAL A 42 11.07 -4.17 5.19
N PRO A 43 11.27 -2.84 5.33
CA PRO A 43 11.22 -2.22 6.64
C PRO A 43 9.80 -2.28 7.22
N LYS A 44 9.71 -2.24 8.55
CA LYS A 44 8.42 -2.06 9.22
C LYS A 44 7.79 -0.74 8.77
N MET A 45 6.59 -0.81 8.21
CA MET A 45 5.82 0.35 7.73
C MET A 45 4.41 0.33 8.34
N GLN A 46 3.75 1.49 8.35
CA GLN A 46 2.37 1.59 8.82
C GLN A 46 1.39 1.72 7.67
N TYR A 47 0.20 1.19 7.87
CA TYR A 47 -0.84 1.10 6.86
C TYR A 47 -2.22 1.43 7.42
N LEU A 48 -3.08 2.01 6.59
CA LEU A 48 -4.52 1.86 6.75
C LEU A 48 -4.88 0.46 6.29
N MET A 49 -5.63 -0.30 7.09
CA MET A 49 -5.95 -1.71 6.83
C MET A 49 -7.42 -2.00 7.05
N VAL A 50 -8.00 -2.86 6.20
CA VAL A 50 -9.36 -3.42 6.33
C VAL A 50 -9.31 -4.89 5.95
N ASP A 51 -9.73 -5.77 6.87
CA ASP A 51 -9.85 -7.20 6.59
C ASP A 51 -11.20 -7.55 5.98
N GLY A 52 -11.20 -8.60 5.18
CA GLY A 52 -12.38 -9.15 4.56
C GLY A 52 -12.14 -10.53 3.97
N HIS A 53 -13.19 -11.07 3.36
CA HIS A 53 -13.22 -12.43 2.80
C HIS A 53 -13.86 -12.43 1.41
N GLY A 54 -13.49 -13.43 0.60
CA GLY A 54 -14.09 -13.75 -0.70
C GLY A 54 -13.32 -13.24 -1.92
N ASP A 55 -13.82 -13.61 -3.09
CA ASP A 55 -13.20 -13.25 -4.38
C ASP A 55 -13.16 -11.74 -4.60
N PRO A 56 -11.97 -11.12 -4.77
CA PRO A 56 -11.84 -9.68 -4.98
C PRO A 56 -12.59 -9.16 -6.20
N ASN A 57 -12.87 -10.00 -7.20
CA ASN A 57 -13.61 -9.59 -8.40
C ASN A 57 -15.12 -9.40 -8.13
N THR A 58 -15.69 -10.14 -7.19
CA THR A 58 -17.13 -10.17 -6.92
C THR A 58 -17.49 -9.72 -5.51
N SER A 59 -16.61 -9.89 -4.54
CA SER A 59 -16.84 -9.61 -3.13
C SER A 59 -17.28 -8.17 -2.88
N GLN A 60 -18.40 -8.00 -2.18
CA GLN A 60 -18.84 -6.70 -1.69
C GLN A 60 -17.93 -6.19 -0.57
N GLU A 61 -17.35 -7.10 0.24
CA GLU A 61 -16.42 -6.73 1.30
C GLU A 61 -15.16 -6.08 0.75
N PHE A 62 -14.60 -6.61 -0.36
CA PHE A 62 -13.44 -6.00 -1.01
C PHE A 62 -13.74 -4.59 -1.55
N LYS A 63 -14.92 -4.41 -2.16
CA LYS A 63 -15.37 -3.09 -2.63
C LYS A 63 -15.54 -2.12 -1.47
N ASN A 64 -16.16 -2.57 -0.37
CA ASN A 64 -16.36 -1.77 0.84
C ASN A 64 -15.03 -1.40 1.50
N ALA A 65 -14.05 -2.31 1.54
CA ALA A 65 -12.71 -2.02 2.03
C ALA A 65 -12.04 -0.88 1.25
N ILE A 66 -12.11 -0.91 -0.09
CA ILE A 66 -11.59 0.16 -0.95
C ILE A 66 -12.32 1.48 -0.69
N LEU A 67 -13.64 1.45 -0.52
CA LEU A 67 -14.45 2.62 -0.21
C LEU A 67 -14.13 3.23 1.16
N ALA A 68 -13.70 2.43 2.14
CA ALA A 68 -13.26 2.90 3.45
C ALA A 68 -11.84 3.50 3.40
N LEU A 69 -10.91 2.85 2.70
CA LEU A 69 -9.49 3.20 2.67
C LEU A 69 -9.22 4.56 2.01
N TYR A 70 -9.67 4.77 0.78
CA TYR A 70 -9.28 5.95 0.00
C TYR A 70 -9.74 7.29 0.58
N PRO A 71 -10.98 7.45 1.08
CA PRO A 71 -11.42 8.71 1.67
C PRO A 71 -10.53 9.13 2.85
N VAL A 72 -10.14 8.18 3.71
CA VAL A 72 -9.29 8.45 4.87
C VAL A 72 -7.85 8.72 4.44
N ALA A 73 -7.29 7.93 3.51
CA ALA A 73 -5.94 8.16 2.96
C ALA A 73 -5.79 9.56 2.33
N TYR A 74 -6.79 10.01 1.57
CA TYR A 74 -6.78 11.37 1.01
C TYR A 74 -6.96 12.45 2.09
N LYS A 75 -7.74 12.21 3.14
CA LYS A 75 -7.84 13.16 4.27
C LYS A 75 -6.50 13.30 4.96
N LEU A 76 -5.83 12.20 5.26
CA LEU A 76 -4.48 12.20 5.85
C LEU A 76 -3.47 12.96 4.99
N LYS A 77 -3.47 12.71 3.68
CA LYS A 77 -2.62 13.43 2.74
C LYS A 77 -2.82 14.95 2.81
N PHE A 78 -4.09 15.39 2.79
CA PHE A 78 -4.37 16.83 2.83
C PHE A 78 -4.07 17.46 4.19
N MET A 79 -4.33 16.74 5.30
CA MET A 79 -3.96 17.18 6.64
C MET A 79 -2.43 17.28 6.77
N SER A 80 -1.68 16.28 6.33
CA SER A 80 -0.22 16.32 6.31
C SER A 80 0.32 17.52 5.54
N LYS A 81 -0.27 17.81 4.37
CA LYS A 81 0.11 18.99 3.58
C LYS A 81 -0.19 20.31 4.29
N GLN A 82 -1.40 20.43 4.88
CA GLN A 82 -1.87 21.69 5.49
C GLN A 82 -1.26 21.95 6.85
N ASP A 83 -1.21 20.92 7.69
CA ASP A 83 -0.88 21.05 9.10
C ASP A 83 0.64 20.87 9.35
N LEU A 84 1.31 20.02 8.54
CA LEU A 84 2.74 19.70 8.68
C LEU A 84 3.64 20.27 7.58
N GLY A 85 3.06 20.85 6.52
CA GLY A 85 3.83 21.25 5.34
C GLY A 85 4.45 20.07 4.56
N ARG A 86 3.96 18.82 4.74
CA ARG A 86 4.48 17.62 4.10
C ARG A 86 3.47 17.08 3.08
N ASP A 87 3.67 17.37 1.80
CA ASP A 87 2.84 16.83 0.72
C ASP A 87 3.42 15.50 0.21
N TYR A 88 2.58 14.49 0.03
CA TYR A 88 2.97 13.19 -0.51
C TYR A 88 1.94 12.64 -1.50
N THR A 89 2.36 11.68 -2.34
CA THR A 89 1.44 10.93 -3.20
C THR A 89 0.82 9.81 -2.38
N VAL A 90 -0.54 9.72 -2.36
CA VAL A 90 -1.22 8.57 -1.76
C VAL A 90 -0.68 7.29 -2.39
N MET A 91 -0.29 6.35 -1.55
CA MET A 91 0.33 5.10 -1.99
C MET A 91 -0.69 4.21 -2.72
N PRO A 92 -0.21 3.24 -3.51
CA PRO A 92 -1.08 2.29 -4.18
C PRO A 92 -1.99 1.55 -3.20
N LEU A 93 -3.05 0.95 -3.71
CA LEU A 93 -3.74 -0.12 -3.02
C LEU A 93 -2.80 -1.33 -2.93
N GLU A 94 -2.81 -1.99 -1.79
CA GLU A 94 -2.04 -3.20 -1.52
C GLU A 94 -2.99 -4.24 -0.91
N GLY A 95 -2.64 -5.51 -1.03
CA GLY A 95 -3.41 -6.61 -0.46
C GLY A 95 -2.53 -7.69 0.12
N LEU A 96 -2.81 -8.08 1.36
CA LEU A 96 -2.32 -9.36 1.88
C LEU A 96 -3.38 -10.42 1.59
N TRP A 97 -2.92 -11.58 1.13
CA TRP A 97 -3.78 -12.68 0.71
C TRP A 97 -3.39 -13.96 1.42
N TRP A 98 -4.40 -14.71 1.89
CA TRP A 98 -4.22 -16.03 2.46
C TRP A 98 -5.53 -16.82 2.42
N ALA A 99 -5.46 -18.11 2.71
CA ALA A 99 -6.60 -18.96 2.95
C ALA A 99 -6.25 -19.98 4.02
N GLU A 100 -7.26 -20.54 4.69
CA GLU A 100 -7.06 -21.63 5.65
C GLU A 100 -6.46 -22.84 4.93
N ASP A 101 -7.02 -23.18 3.76
CA ASP A 101 -6.43 -24.19 2.85
C ASP A 101 -5.68 -23.49 1.71
N MET A 102 -4.34 -23.54 1.77
CA MET A 102 -3.46 -22.96 0.76
C MET A 102 -3.60 -23.59 -0.63
N SER A 103 -4.25 -24.78 -0.76
CA SER A 103 -4.56 -25.38 -2.07
C SER A 103 -5.52 -24.50 -2.88
N SER A 104 -6.35 -23.69 -2.23
CA SER A 104 -7.25 -22.74 -2.89
C SER A 104 -6.51 -21.66 -3.69
N PHE A 105 -5.22 -21.40 -3.40
CA PHE A 105 -4.36 -20.50 -4.19
C PHE A 105 -3.70 -21.19 -5.38
N THR A 106 -3.51 -22.48 -5.32
CA THR A 106 -2.72 -23.24 -6.32
C THR A 106 -3.60 -24.10 -7.22
N ALA A 107 -4.00 -25.28 -6.74
CA ALA A 107 -4.67 -26.28 -7.55
C ALA A 107 -6.17 -26.00 -7.79
N ALA A 108 -6.89 -25.61 -6.75
CA ALA A 108 -8.33 -25.38 -6.82
C ALA A 108 -8.69 -23.96 -7.32
N ARG A 109 -7.82 -22.96 -7.11
CA ARG A 109 -8.03 -21.53 -7.42
C ARG A 109 -9.42 -21.03 -7.03
N ASP A 110 -9.92 -21.50 -5.88
CA ASP A 110 -11.22 -21.08 -5.35
C ASP A 110 -11.06 -19.75 -4.58
N LYS A 111 -11.15 -18.64 -5.30
CA LYS A 111 -11.04 -17.29 -4.74
C LYS A 111 -12.14 -16.97 -3.72
N SER A 112 -13.22 -17.75 -3.67
CA SER A 112 -14.30 -17.55 -2.68
C SER A 112 -13.85 -17.90 -1.25
N GLN A 113 -12.78 -18.67 -1.10
CA GLN A 113 -12.19 -19.09 0.17
C GLN A 113 -11.04 -18.19 0.62
N TRP A 114 -10.74 -17.12 -0.13
CA TRP A 114 -9.63 -16.25 0.20
C TRP A 114 -10.00 -15.24 1.27
N ASP A 115 -9.11 -15.09 2.22
CA ASP A 115 -9.10 -13.95 3.13
C ASP A 115 -8.16 -12.88 2.61
N PHE A 116 -8.46 -11.64 2.93
CA PHE A 116 -7.60 -10.52 2.56
C PHE A 116 -7.48 -9.46 3.66
N THR A 117 -6.38 -8.72 3.62
CA THR A 117 -6.26 -7.39 4.20
C THR A 117 -6.00 -6.40 3.08
N ALA A 118 -7.00 -5.62 2.71
CA ALA A 118 -6.79 -4.48 1.80
C ALA A 118 -6.13 -3.33 2.57
N MET A 119 -5.11 -2.70 1.99
CA MET A 119 -4.33 -1.70 2.73
C MET A 119 -3.73 -0.61 1.84
N ILE A 120 -3.40 0.53 2.46
CA ILE A 120 -2.68 1.66 1.85
C ILE A 120 -1.61 2.14 2.82
N MET A 121 -0.35 2.07 2.41
CA MET A 121 0.77 2.53 3.22
C MET A 121 0.64 4.02 3.54
N GLN A 122 0.96 4.37 4.78
CA GLN A 122 1.01 5.74 5.26
C GLN A 122 2.43 6.11 5.66
N PRO A 123 2.88 7.36 5.40
CA PRO A 123 4.18 7.83 5.89
C PRO A 123 4.29 7.72 7.41
N ASP A 124 5.51 7.54 7.92
CA ASP A 124 5.84 7.35 9.34
C ASP A 124 5.46 8.54 10.25
N TRP A 125 5.34 9.73 9.66
CA TRP A 125 4.90 10.94 10.37
C TRP A 125 3.39 11.08 10.56
N ILE A 126 2.59 10.16 10.00
CA ILE A 126 1.14 10.11 10.23
C ILE A 126 0.90 9.50 11.60
N THR A 127 0.34 10.29 12.51
CA THR A 127 0.07 9.86 13.88
C THR A 127 -1.33 9.24 14.02
N ARG A 128 -1.57 8.58 15.15
CA ARG A 128 -2.89 8.04 15.48
C ARG A 128 -3.94 9.13 15.60
N GLU A 129 -3.59 10.26 16.19
CA GLU A 129 -4.50 11.42 16.32
C GLU A 129 -4.88 11.97 14.95
N MET A 130 -3.94 12.03 14.00
CA MET A 130 -4.24 12.41 12.61
C MET A 130 -5.19 11.41 11.96
N TYR A 131 -4.98 10.12 12.17
CA TYR A 131 -5.86 9.08 11.66
C TYR A 131 -7.29 9.22 12.20
N GLU A 132 -7.47 9.37 13.51
CA GLU A 132 -8.77 9.54 14.14
C GLU A 132 -9.48 10.80 13.63
N ALA A 133 -8.77 11.91 13.52
CA ALA A 133 -9.30 13.14 12.95
C ALA A 133 -9.68 12.99 11.47
N ALA A 134 -8.90 12.24 10.68
CA ALA A 134 -9.19 11.95 9.28
C ALA A 134 -10.45 11.10 9.12
N CYS A 135 -10.64 10.09 9.97
CA CYS A 135 -11.86 9.28 10.02
C CYS A 135 -13.09 10.15 10.32
N GLY A 136 -13.02 11.01 11.36
CA GLY A 136 -14.11 11.93 11.70
C GLY A 136 -14.46 12.87 10.52
N ARG A 137 -13.46 13.47 9.88
CA ARG A 137 -13.66 14.33 8.70
C ARG A 137 -14.21 13.57 7.47
N ALA A 138 -13.86 12.29 7.32
CA ALA A 138 -14.39 11.46 6.24
C ALA A 138 -15.87 11.14 6.44
N MET A 139 -16.27 10.73 7.67
CA MET A 139 -17.65 10.48 8.03
C MET A 139 -18.54 11.74 7.97
N GLN A 140 -18.01 12.89 8.38
CA GLN A 140 -18.74 14.17 8.23
C GLN A 140 -19.08 14.48 6.77
N LYS A 141 -18.15 14.17 5.84
CA LYS A 141 -18.37 14.37 4.40
C LYS A 141 -19.32 13.32 3.81
N ASN A 142 -19.25 12.09 4.29
CA ASN A 142 -20.09 10.97 3.86
C ASN A 142 -20.54 10.16 5.08
N PRO A 143 -21.73 10.48 5.66
CA PRO A 143 -22.24 9.77 6.83
C PRO A 143 -22.54 8.28 6.62
N ALA A 144 -22.69 7.84 5.36
CA ALA A 144 -22.90 6.43 5.01
C ALA A 144 -21.59 5.61 4.95
N LEU A 145 -20.44 6.25 5.21
CA LEU A 145 -19.15 5.59 5.16
C LEU A 145 -18.97 4.68 6.39
N ASP A 146 -18.80 3.38 6.12
CA ASP A 146 -18.50 2.41 7.19
C ASP A 146 -16.97 2.31 7.37
N LEU A 147 -16.51 2.75 8.54
CA LEU A 147 -15.10 2.68 8.96
C LEU A 147 -14.88 1.70 10.13
N GLY A 148 -15.87 0.89 10.49
CA GLY A 148 -15.83 0.03 11.66
C GLY A 148 -14.70 -1.02 11.64
N LYS A 149 -14.29 -1.46 10.45
CA LYS A 149 -13.16 -2.39 10.25
C LYS A 149 -11.84 -1.69 9.92
N LEU A 150 -11.84 -0.36 9.70
CA LEU A 150 -10.62 0.38 9.32
C LEU A 150 -9.73 0.59 10.53
N ARG A 151 -8.44 0.32 10.37
CA ARG A 151 -7.41 0.55 11.40
C ARG A 151 -6.14 1.13 10.81
N LEU A 152 -5.37 1.84 11.64
CA LEU A 152 -3.98 2.23 11.36
C LEU A 152 -3.07 1.30 12.14
N GLU A 153 -2.31 0.48 11.44
CA GLU A 153 -1.48 -0.56 12.04
C GLU A 153 -0.13 -0.69 11.32
N ALA A 154 0.88 -1.16 12.03
CA ALA A 154 2.20 -1.41 11.48
C ALA A 154 2.32 -2.86 11.02
N LEU A 155 2.93 -3.06 9.84
CA LEU A 155 3.30 -4.36 9.29
C LEU A 155 4.83 -4.45 9.23
N ASP A 156 5.34 -5.57 9.74
CA ASP A 156 6.74 -5.95 9.68
C ASP A 156 6.86 -7.23 8.84
N GLU A 157 7.29 -7.10 7.60
CA GLU A 157 7.45 -8.24 6.69
C GLU A 157 8.84 -8.85 6.79
N GLY A 158 9.88 -8.02 6.97
CA GLY A 158 11.27 -8.45 7.04
C GLY A 158 11.80 -8.94 5.69
N LEU A 159 12.46 -10.09 5.68
CA LEU A 159 13.03 -10.67 4.46
C LEU A 159 11.94 -11.15 3.52
N CYS A 160 11.99 -10.69 2.27
CA CYS A 160 11.01 -11.03 1.23
C CYS A 160 11.67 -11.36 -0.10
N VAL A 161 10.99 -12.14 -0.92
CA VAL A 161 11.26 -12.28 -2.36
C VAL A 161 10.18 -11.51 -3.11
N GLN A 162 10.56 -10.74 -4.11
CA GLN A 162 9.60 -9.99 -4.91
C GLN A 162 9.96 -9.88 -6.38
N THR A 163 8.95 -9.67 -7.22
CA THR A 163 9.09 -9.39 -8.66
C THR A 163 7.97 -8.47 -9.13
N LEU A 164 8.11 -7.85 -10.30
CA LEU A 164 7.01 -7.15 -10.97
C LEU A 164 6.36 -8.09 -11.97
N HIS A 165 5.04 -8.30 -11.84
CA HIS A 165 4.20 -8.89 -12.86
C HIS A 165 3.60 -7.80 -13.75
N VAL A 166 3.56 -8.07 -15.07
CA VAL A 166 2.86 -7.24 -16.06
C VAL A 166 1.89 -8.12 -16.81
N GLY A 167 0.60 -7.92 -16.60
CA GLY A 167 -0.47 -8.76 -17.15
C GLY A 167 -1.71 -8.78 -16.25
N SER A 168 -2.68 -9.61 -16.64
CA SER A 168 -3.88 -9.82 -15.82
C SER A 168 -3.54 -10.62 -14.56
N PHE A 169 -4.33 -10.45 -13.51
CA PHE A 169 -4.22 -11.23 -12.26
C PHE A 169 -4.32 -12.75 -12.49
N ASP A 170 -5.08 -13.17 -13.52
CA ASP A 170 -5.19 -14.60 -13.83
C ASP A 170 -3.91 -15.21 -14.41
N ASN A 171 -3.00 -14.37 -14.93
CA ASN A 171 -1.72 -14.81 -15.49
C ASN A 171 -0.58 -14.83 -14.46
N GLU A 172 -0.83 -14.50 -13.20
CA GLU A 172 0.17 -14.47 -12.12
C GLU A 172 0.61 -15.86 -11.67
N ALA A 173 -0.24 -16.89 -11.90
CA ALA A 173 0.02 -18.25 -11.43
C ALA A 173 1.37 -18.81 -11.86
N GLY A 174 1.82 -18.56 -13.09
CA GLY A 174 3.12 -19.02 -13.59
C GLY A 174 4.30 -18.35 -12.88
N VAL A 175 4.21 -17.05 -12.64
CA VAL A 175 5.24 -16.26 -11.93
C VAL A 175 5.29 -16.65 -10.46
N LEU A 176 4.14 -16.84 -9.81
CA LEU A 176 4.05 -17.28 -8.42
C LEU A 176 4.62 -18.71 -8.26
N LYS A 177 4.31 -19.61 -9.18
CA LYS A 177 4.89 -20.95 -9.17
C LYS A 177 6.41 -20.91 -9.26
N GLN A 178 6.95 -20.14 -10.20
CA GLN A 178 8.40 -19.98 -10.33
C GLN A 178 9.03 -19.35 -9.08
N MET A 179 8.38 -18.35 -8.46
CA MET A 179 8.84 -17.74 -7.22
C MET A 179 8.89 -18.76 -6.08
N HIS A 180 7.79 -19.50 -5.88
CA HIS A 180 7.60 -20.37 -4.71
C HIS A 180 8.33 -21.71 -4.83
N GLU A 181 8.30 -22.34 -6.02
CA GLU A 181 8.81 -23.71 -6.21
C GLU A 181 10.26 -23.74 -6.69
N GLU A 182 10.76 -22.65 -7.32
CA GLU A 182 12.10 -22.62 -7.90
C GLU A 182 12.99 -21.59 -7.19
N PHE A 183 12.65 -20.30 -7.25
CA PHE A 183 13.55 -19.23 -6.79
C PHE A 183 13.76 -19.25 -5.28
N ILE A 184 12.71 -19.35 -4.48
CA ILE A 184 12.79 -19.35 -3.03
C ILE A 184 13.62 -20.54 -2.52
N PRO A 185 13.32 -21.81 -2.88
CA PRO A 185 14.12 -22.95 -2.45
C PRO A 185 15.57 -22.92 -2.94
N ALA A 186 15.81 -22.48 -4.20
CA ALA A 186 17.16 -22.40 -4.75
C ALA A 186 18.06 -21.40 -4.00
N ASN A 187 17.49 -20.47 -3.25
CA ASN A 187 18.21 -19.51 -2.41
C ASN A 187 18.27 -19.90 -0.93
N GLY A 188 17.90 -21.13 -0.57
CA GLY A 188 17.88 -21.60 0.82
C GLY A 188 16.86 -20.86 1.69
N LEU A 189 15.71 -20.53 1.09
CA LEU A 189 14.63 -19.82 1.76
C LEU A 189 13.34 -20.67 1.77
N GLU A 190 12.48 -20.39 2.74
CA GLU A 190 11.16 -20.99 2.89
C GLU A 190 10.10 -19.91 2.97
N LEU A 191 8.89 -20.24 2.51
CA LEU A 191 7.72 -19.35 2.56
C LEU A 191 7.36 -19.03 4.01
N ALA A 192 7.04 -17.78 4.27
CA ALA A 192 6.55 -17.30 5.55
C ALA A 192 5.45 -16.29 5.37
N LYS A 193 4.62 -16.11 6.41
CA LYS A 193 3.56 -15.10 6.46
C LYS A 193 2.59 -15.14 5.26
N LYS A 194 1.91 -14.02 4.99
CA LYS A 194 0.89 -13.90 3.93
C LYS A 194 1.52 -13.42 2.63
N HIS A 195 0.97 -13.85 1.49
CA HIS A 195 1.32 -13.28 0.20
C HIS A 195 0.89 -11.82 0.13
N HIS A 196 1.73 -10.96 -0.47
CA HIS A 196 1.50 -9.51 -0.55
C HIS A 196 1.56 -9.02 -2.00
N GLU A 197 0.55 -8.30 -2.41
CA GLU A 197 0.45 -7.68 -3.73
C GLU A 197 0.36 -6.16 -3.62
N VAL A 198 1.12 -5.42 -4.45
CA VAL A 198 1.04 -3.96 -4.57
C VAL A 198 0.56 -3.60 -5.96
N TYR A 199 -0.60 -2.95 -6.07
CA TYR A 199 -1.25 -2.66 -7.35
C TYR A 199 -0.81 -1.30 -7.88
N PHE A 200 0.22 -1.27 -8.72
CA PHE A 200 0.71 -0.02 -9.32
C PHE A 200 -0.22 0.55 -10.39
N SER A 201 -1.10 -0.26 -10.94
CA SER A 201 -2.11 0.13 -11.91
C SER A 201 -3.51 0.09 -11.32
N ASP A 202 -4.33 1.10 -11.63
CA ASP A 202 -5.77 1.04 -11.31
C ASP A 202 -6.45 0.08 -12.30
N PHE A 203 -6.79 -1.13 -11.81
CA PHE A 203 -7.41 -2.18 -12.62
C PHE A 203 -8.76 -1.79 -13.24
N ARG A 204 -9.39 -0.71 -12.75
CA ARG A 204 -10.64 -0.18 -13.31
C ARG A 204 -10.41 0.69 -14.54
N LYS A 205 -9.17 1.10 -14.80
CA LYS A 205 -8.81 2.09 -15.85
C LYS A 205 -7.78 1.57 -16.84
N VAL A 206 -6.99 0.56 -16.46
CA VAL A 206 -5.89 0.03 -17.25
C VAL A 206 -6.32 -1.33 -17.81
N ALA A 207 -6.06 -1.57 -19.09
CA ALA A 207 -6.35 -2.82 -19.75
C ALA A 207 -5.58 -3.98 -19.09
N PRO A 208 -6.20 -5.18 -18.93
CA PRO A 208 -5.65 -6.27 -18.14
C PRO A 208 -4.20 -6.64 -18.49
N GLU A 209 -3.85 -6.66 -19.78
CA GLU A 209 -2.50 -7.01 -20.27
C GLU A 209 -1.42 -5.97 -19.92
N LYS A 210 -1.82 -4.79 -19.43
CA LYS A 210 -0.91 -3.70 -19.04
C LYS A 210 -0.90 -3.43 -17.54
N LEU A 211 -1.65 -4.21 -16.76
CA LEU A 211 -1.63 -4.10 -15.31
C LEU A 211 -0.23 -4.38 -14.78
N LYS A 212 0.13 -3.69 -13.71
CA LYS A 212 1.41 -3.84 -13.04
C LYS A 212 1.16 -4.14 -11.57
N THR A 213 1.50 -5.35 -11.15
CA THR A 213 1.42 -5.82 -9.77
C THR A 213 2.82 -6.19 -9.28
N LEU A 214 3.24 -5.63 -8.15
CA LEU A 214 4.39 -6.14 -7.45
C LEU A 214 3.91 -7.32 -6.61
N LEU A 215 4.43 -8.52 -6.92
CA LEU A 215 4.20 -9.74 -6.17
C LEU A 215 5.32 -9.90 -5.15
N ARG A 216 4.98 -10.06 -3.89
CA ARG A 216 5.91 -10.17 -2.77
C ARG A 216 5.54 -11.34 -1.88
N GLN A 217 6.54 -12.11 -1.51
CA GLN A 217 6.40 -13.22 -0.58
C GLN A 217 7.40 -13.07 0.55
N PRO A 218 6.96 -12.85 1.79
CA PRO A 218 7.83 -12.94 2.96
C PRO A 218 8.42 -14.35 3.10
N VAL A 219 9.67 -14.41 3.50
CA VAL A 219 10.43 -15.66 3.59
C VAL A 219 11.27 -15.71 4.88
N VAL A 220 11.69 -16.91 5.25
CA VAL A 220 12.67 -17.17 6.29
C VAL A 220 13.82 -18.00 5.72
N ARG A 221 14.97 -18.01 6.38
CA ARG A 221 16.07 -18.91 5.99
C ARG A 221 15.67 -20.35 6.32
N ALA A 222 15.89 -21.26 5.40
CA ALA A 222 15.73 -22.69 5.64
C ALA A 222 16.69 -23.13 6.77
N SER A 223 16.21 -24.01 7.64
CA SER A 223 16.95 -24.52 8.79
C SER A 223 18.05 -25.49 8.39
#